data_4696b19e2f8704094b487c1228690a7c
#
_entry.id   4696b19e2f8704094b487c1228690a7c
#
_cell.length_a   1.000
_cell.length_b   1.000
_cell.length_c   1.000
_cell.angle_alpha   90.00
_cell.angle_beta   90.00
_cell.angle_gamma   90.00
#
_symmetry.space_group_name_H-M   'P 1'
#
loop_
_entity.id
_entity.type
_entity.pdbx_description
1 polymer ?
#
loop_
_entity_poly.entity_id
_entity_poly.type
_entity_poly.pdbx_seq_one_letter_code
_entity_poly.pdbx_strand_id
1 'polypeptide(L)'
;VGRRLTSDVYDAYAYKLGLGQRTGVEVNEVVGRLTKKTDKNYTSSLDIQAAIGQGNTVVSPIQLATYAATLANNGTRYRTHFVKAILDTNTGEVLSETKPEVMDVIEGNGNTFALVRQGMTLVPSTISGKISSYPIAIACKTGTPQRSETYASGKHYLNAMMIAYLPAD
;
A
#
# COMPACT_ATOMS: atom_id res chain seq x y z
N VAL A 1 -10.93 6.76 -15.26
CA VAL A 1 -10.50 7.46 -14.02
C VAL A 1 -9.10 8.03 -14.23
N GLY A 2 -8.05 7.24 -14.52
CA GLY A 2 -6.67 7.68 -14.61
C GLY A 2 -6.41 8.86 -15.56
N ARG A 3 -7.12 8.95 -16.69
CA ARG A 3 -6.99 10.11 -17.62
C ARG A 3 -7.55 11.43 -17.06
N ARG A 4 -8.37 11.38 -16.01
CA ARG A 4 -8.96 12.57 -15.36
C ARG A 4 -8.13 13.06 -14.17
N LEU A 5 -7.24 12.21 -13.64
CA LEU A 5 -6.30 12.56 -12.59
C LEU A 5 -4.99 12.96 -13.24
N THR A 6 -4.48 14.13 -12.90
CA THR A 6 -3.12 14.49 -13.24
C THR A 6 -2.15 13.71 -12.34
N SER A 7 -0.91 13.47 -12.81
CA SER A 7 0.13 12.83 -11.99
C SER A 7 0.31 13.55 -10.65
N ASP A 8 0.25 14.87 -10.63
CA ASP A 8 0.42 15.66 -9.40
C ASP A 8 -0.62 15.31 -8.34
N VAL A 9 -1.90 15.12 -8.74
CA VAL A 9 -2.97 14.70 -7.82
C VAL A 9 -2.77 13.25 -7.38
N TYR A 10 -2.45 12.36 -8.33
CA TYR A 10 -2.18 10.95 -8.03
C TYR A 10 -1.01 10.81 -7.05
N ASP A 11 0.10 11.50 -7.31
CA ASP A 11 1.30 11.44 -6.48
C ASP A 11 1.06 12.02 -5.08
N ALA A 12 0.30 13.12 -4.98
CA ALA A 12 -0.06 13.71 -3.70
C ALA A 12 -0.83 12.73 -2.81
N TYR A 13 -1.83 12.04 -3.35
CA TYR A 13 -2.59 11.03 -2.60
C TYR A 13 -1.77 9.76 -2.34
N ALA A 14 -0.98 9.28 -3.30
CA ALA A 14 -0.09 8.15 -3.10
C ALA A 14 0.91 8.42 -1.96
N TYR A 15 1.46 9.64 -1.91
CA TYR A 15 2.35 10.07 -0.85
C TYR A 15 1.66 10.11 0.51
N LYS A 16 0.46 10.70 0.61
CA LYS A 16 -0.34 10.70 1.85
C LYS A 16 -0.65 9.28 2.32
N LEU A 17 -0.87 8.34 1.40
CA LEU A 17 -1.09 6.92 1.67
C LEU A 17 0.20 6.15 2.07
N GLY A 18 1.36 6.82 2.12
CA GLY A 18 2.63 6.24 2.57
C GLY A 18 3.51 5.67 1.47
N LEU A 19 3.14 5.84 0.18
CA LEU A 19 3.94 5.37 -0.95
C LEU A 19 5.02 6.39 -1.34
N GLY A 20 6.17 5.91 -1.79
CA GLY A 20 7.28 6.77 -2.25
C GLY A 20 7.97 7.57 -1.13
N GLN A 21 7.82 7.18 0.13
CA GLN A 21 8.45 7.80 1.30
C GLN A 21 8.80 6.75 2.35
N ARG A 22 9.56 7.16 3.37
CA ARG A 22 9.85 6.29 4.51
C ARG A 22 8.59 6.03 5.33
N THR A 23 8.43 4.80 5.80
CA THR A 23 7.31 4.41 6.68
C THR A 23 7.58 4.72 8.14
N GLY A 24 8.86 4.86 8.50
CA GLY A 24 9.32 5.18 9.84
C GLY A 24 9.73 3.97 10.69
N VAL A 25 9.81 2.77 10.08
CA VAL A 25 10.34 1.58 10.78
C VAL A 25 11.79 1.78 11.23
N GLU A 26 12.18 1.06 12.27
CA GLU A 26 13.48 1.19 12.94
C GLU A 26 14.65 0.61 12.14
N VAL A 27 14.37 -0.04 11.01
CA VAL A 27 15.39 -0.62 10.14
C VAL A 27 15.59 0.21 8.87
N ASN A 28 16.70 -0.02 8.18
CA ASN A 28 16.92 0.62 6.88
C ASN A 28 15.87 0.20 5.88
N GLU A 29 15.21 1.17 5.26
CA GLU A 29 14.16 0.96 4.28
C GLU A 29 14.46 1.64 2.94
N VAL A 30 14.06 0.96 1.86
CA VAL A 30 14.11 1.51 0.51
C VAL A 30 12.84 2.34 0.29
N VAL A 31 13.03 3.61 -0.03
CA VAL A 31 11.92 4.58 -0.19
C VAL A 31 11.06 4.30 -1.44
N GLY A 32 11.62 3.59 -2.43
CA GLY A 32 10.94 3.45 -3.71
C GLY A 32 10.86 4.79 -4.47
N ARG A 33 9.94 4.91 -5.41
CA ARG A 33 9.65 6.16 -6.10
C ARG A 33 8.24 6.12 -6.72
N LEU A 34 7.66 7.29 -6.88
CA LEU A 34 6.47 7.52 -7.70
C LEU A 34 6.88 8.08 -9.07
N THR A 35 6.08 7.85 -10.09
CA THR A 35 6.27 8.44 -11.42
C THR A 35 6.00 9.95 -11.34
N LYS A 36 6.98 10.78 -11.71
CA LYS A 36 6.85 12.23 -11.63
C LYS A 36 7.01 12.87 -13.02
N LYS A 37 6.33 13.98 -13.25
CA LYS A 37 6.51 14.80 -14.48
C LYS A 37 7.94 15.31 -14.66
N THR A 38 8.69 15.41 -13.57
CA THR A 38 10.09 15.83 -13.58
C THR A 38 11.07 14.71 -13.93
N ASP A 39 10.58 13.47 -14.09
CA ASP A 39 11.44 12.34 -14.46
C ASP A 39 12.01 12.56 -15.87
N LYS A 40 13.31 12.29 -16.06
CA LYS A 40 14.05 12.53 -17.31
C LYS A 40 13.38 11.91 -18.55
N ASN A 41 12.74 10.77 -18.39
CA ASN A 41 12.07 10.03 -19.46
C ASN A 41 10.53 10.08 -19.31
N TYR A 42 10.00 11.16 -18.73
CA TYR A 42 8.57 11.31 -18.57
C TYR A 42 7.88 11.47 -19.92
N THR A 43 6.77 10.77 -20.07
CA THR A 43 5.80 10.92 -21.15
C THR A 43 4.40 10.86 -20.56
N SER A 44 3.41 11.49 -21.20
CA SER A 44 2.02 11.47 -20.72
C SER A 44 1.41 10.06 -20.64
N SER A 45 1.98 9.08 -21.35
CA SER A 45 1.58 7.69 -21.24
C SER A 45 1.93 7.09 -19.88
N LEU A 46 2.96 7.59 -19.20
CA LEU A 46 3.34 7.14 -17.87
C LEU A 46 2.28 7.49 -16.81
N ASP A 47 1.53 8.57 -16.97
CA ASP A 47 0.41 8.89 -16.08
C ASP A 47 -0.69 7.83 -16.15
N ILE A 48 -0.97 7.35 -17.37
CA ILE A 48 -1.97 6.29 -17.57
C ILE A 48 -1.47 4.98 -16.99
N GLN A 49 -0.18 4.66 -17.18
CA GLN A 49 0.45 3.47 -16.61
C GLN A 49 0.49 3.54 -15.08
N ALA A 50 0.88 4.67 -14.50
CA ALA A 50 0.88 4.86 -13.05
C ALA A 50 -0.51 4.67 -12.44
N ALA A 51 -1.56 5.13 -13.11
CA ALA A 51 -2.94 4.99 -12.65
C ALA A 51 -3.44 3.53 -12.55
N ILE A 52 -2.74 2.58 -13.18
CA ILE A 52 -3.01 1.14 -13.07
C ILE A 52 -1.90 0.38 -12.34
N GLY A 53 -0.98 1.10 -11.67
CA GLY A 53 0.13 0.51 -10.92
C GLY A 53 1.26 -0.04 -11.80
N GLN A 54 1.44 0.52 -12.98
CA GLN A 54 2.52 0.20 -13.93
C GLN A 54 3.46 1.39 -14.12
N GLY A 55 4.43 1.27 -15.02
CA GLY A 55 5.37 2.33 -15.37
C GLY A 55 6.54 2.41 -14.38
N ASN A 56 6.94 3.63 -14.02
CA ASN A 56 8.12 3.89 -13.20
C ASN A 56 7.88 3.87 -11.68
N THR A 57 6.65 3.63 -11.25
CA THR A 57 6.31 3.55 -9.82
C THR A 57 6.87 2.27 -9.20
N VAL A 58 7.68 2.42 -8.17
CA VAL A 58 8.29 1.30 -7.41
C VAL A 58 8.04 1.55 -5.94
N VAL A 59 7.48 0.56 -5.25
CA VAL A 59 7.15 0.63 -3.82
C VAL A 59 7.66 -0.61 -3.10
N SER A 60 7.97 -0.47 -1.82
CA SER A 60 8.41 -1.59 -0.98
C SER A 60 7.21 -2.34 -0.38
N PRO A 61 7.35 -3.61 0.00
CA PRO A 61 6.30 -4.38 0.68
C PRO A 61 5.80 -3.70 1.96
N ILE A 62 6.67 -3.07 2.74
CA ILE A 62 6.28 -2.37 3.97
C ILE A 62 5.43 -1.13 3.67
N GLN A 63 5.69 -0.42 2.58
CA GLN A 63 4.83 0.68 2.12
C GLN A 63 3.44 0.17 1.72
N LEU A 64 3.36 -0.99 1.05
CA LEU A 64 2.07 -1.60 0.71
C LEU A 64 1.30 -2.06 1.96
N ALA A 65 1.99 -2.56 2.99
CA ALA A 65 1.38 -2.90 4.27
C ALA A 65 0.86 -1.65 5.00
N THR A 66 1.65 -0.57 5.03
CA THR A 66 1.25 0.73 5.58
C THR A 66 0.04 1.30 4.83
N TYR A 67 0.03 1.19 3.50
CA TYR A 67 -1.12 1.58 2.67
C TYR A 67 -2.38 0.79 3.02
N ALA A 68 -2.28 -0.54 3.14
CA ALA A 68 -3.40 -1.38 3.54
C ALA A 68 -3.93 -1.02 4.93
N ALA A 69 -3.04 -0.79 5.90
CA ALA A 69 -3.39 -0.33 7.25
C ALA A 69 -4.08 1.03 7.23
N THR A 70 -3.63 1.96 6.38
CA THR A 70 -4.25 3.29 6.23
C THR A 70 -5.68 3.18 5.72
N LEU A 71 -5.94 2.28 4.75
CA LEU A 71 -7.30 2.02 4.27
C LEU A 71 -8.18 1.40 5.37
N ALA A 72 -7.65 0.44 6.12
CA ALA A 72 -8.35 -0.17 7.25
C ALA A 72 -8.72 0.85 8.34
N ASN A 73 -7.84 1.82 8.58
CA ASN A 73 -8.00 2.90 9.58
C ASN A 73 -8.71 4.14 9.04
N ASN A 74 -9.59 4.00 8.03
CA ASN A 74 -10.36 5.12 7.45
C ASN A 74 -9.52 6.32 7.01
N GLY A 75 -8.33 6.09 6.45
CA GLY A 75 -7.45 7.13 5.96
C GLY A 75 -6.47 7.69 6.99
N THR A 76 -6.50 7.22 8.24
CA THR A 76 -5.50 7.59 9.24
C THR A 76 -4.25 6.75 9.04
N ARG A 77 -3.14 7.39 8.70
CA ARG A 77 -1.83 6.75 8.55
C ARG A 77 -1.00 6.94 9.80
N TYR A 78 -0.60 5.81 10.38
CA TYR A 78 0.30 5.78 11.53
C TYR A 78 1.74 5.51 11.08
N ARG A 79 2.69 5.99 11.89
CA ARG A 79 4.09 5.60 11.78
C ARG A 79 4.20 4.08 11.96
N THR A 80 4.82 3.41 11.00
CA THR A 80 5.04 1.97 11.08
C THR A 80 6.21 1.68 12.00
N HIS A 81 6.08 0.67 12.86
CA HIS A 81 7.13 0.23 13.77
C HIS A 81 7.09 -1.29 13.95
N PHE A 82 8.23 -1.91 14.22
CA PHE A 82 8.35 -3.32 14.59
C PHE A 82 8.45 -3.52 16.08
N VAL A 83 9.06 -2.55 16.79
CA VAL A 83 9.26 -2.63 18.23
C VAL A 83 8.02 -2.09 18.95
N LYS A 84 7.28 -2.98 19.60
CA LYS A 84 6.14 -2.59 20.42
C LYS A 84 6.58 -2.06 21.80
N ALA A 85 7.50 -2.81 22.43
CA ALA A 85 8.00 -2.45 23.76
C ALA A 85 9.39 -3.04 23.97
N ILE A 86 10.14 -2.39 24.87
CA ILE A 86 11.42 -2.89 25.41
C ILE A 86 11.15 -3.27 26.87
N LEU A 87 11.49 -4.49 27.22
CA LEU A 87 11.28 -5.03 28.56
C LEU A 87 12.62 -5.25 29.26
N ASP A 88 12.64 -5.11 30.58
CA ASP A 88 13.74 -5.60 31.38
C ASP A 88 13.75 -7.14 31.35
N THR A 89 14.89 -7.73 31.05
CA THR A 89 15.01 -9.20 30.86
C THR A 89 14.89 -9.98 32.15
N ASN A 90 15.13 -9.35 33.32
CA ASN A 90 15.09 -10.02 34.62
C ASN A 90 13.74 -9.87 35.29
N THR A 91 13.13 -8.68 35.20
CA THR A 91 11.87 -8.37 35.88
C THR A 91 10.65 -8.49 35.01
N GLY A 92 10.81 -8.42 33.65
CA GLY A 92 9.71 -8.32 32.70
C GLY A 92 9.02 -6.96 32.68
N GLU A 93 9.52 -5.98 33.41
CA GLU A 93 8.95 -4.63 33.43
C GLU A 93 9.15 -3.92 32.09
N VAL A 94 8.15 -3.12 31.70
CA VAL A 94 8.21 -2.31 30.48
C VAL A 94 9.12 -1.11 30.71
N LEU A 95 10.29 -1.12 30.06
CA LEU A 95 11.25 0.00 30.10
C LEU A 95 10.84 1.12 29.14
N SER A 96 10.25 0.76 27.98
CA SER A 96 9.79 1.69 26.97
C SER A 96 8.69 1.04 26.13
N GLU A 97 7.70 1.83 25.72
CA GLU A 97 6.62 1.39 24.84
C GLU A 97 6.46 2.36 23.66
N THR A 98 6.38 1.81 22.45
CA THR A 98 6.09 2.59 21.24
C THR A 98 4.60 2.93 21.22
N LYS A 99 4.31 4.22 21.26
CA LYS A 99 2.92 4.71 21.15
C LYS A 99 2.56 4.99 19.68
N PRO A 100 1.28 4.82 19.30
CA PRO A 100 0.82 5.19 17.98
C PRO A 100 1.07 6.68 17.68
N GLU A 101 1.75 6.95 16.56
CA GLU A 101 2.02 8.30 16.06
C GLU A 101 1.30 8.49 14.74
N VAL A 102 0.37 9.47 14.68
CA VAL A 102 -0.33 9.80 13.45
C VAL A 102 0.58 10.60 12.53
N MET A 103 0.84 10.07 11.33
CA MET A 103 1.70 10.70 10.33
C MET A 103 0.90 11.53 9.33
N ASP A 104 -0.34 11.10 9.01
CA ASP A 104 -1.21 11.78 8.07
C ASP A 104 -2.67 11.36 8.28
N VAL A 105 -3.59 12.23 7.92
CA VAL A 105 -5.02 11.94 7.86
C VAL A 105 -5.54 12.33 6.49
N ILE A 106 -6.02 11.34 5.75
CA ILE A 106 -6.57 11.56 4.41
C ILE A 106 -8.06 11.79 4.56
N GLU A 107 -8.48 13.02 4.34
CA GLU A 107 -9.90 13.35 4.31
C GLU A 107 -10.55 12.77 3.05
N GLY A 108 -11.58 11.97 3.24
CA GLY A 108 -12.45 11.45 2.18
C GLY A 108 -13.81 12.11 2.22
N ASN A 109 -14.48 12.17 1.08
CA ASN A 109 -15.88 12.58 1.04
C ASN A 109 -16.75 11.50 1.69
N GLY A 110 -17.26 11.74 2.92
CA GLY A 110 -18.23 10.88 3.60
C GLY A 110 -17.94 9.37 3.54
N ASN A 111 -18.38 8.72 2.46
CA ASN A 111 -18.32 7.25 2.33
C ASN A 111 -17.10 6.71 1.56
N THR A 112 -16.10 7.55 1.21
CA THR A 112 -15.01 7.13 0.31
C THR A 112 -14.29 5.86 0.82
N PHE A 113 -13.83 5.86 2.07
CA PHE A 113 -13.12 4.71 2.63
C PHE A 113 -14.03 3.50 2.84
N ALA A 114 -15.30 3.74 3.22
CA ALA A 114 -16.29 2.67 3.35
C ALA A 114 -16.53 1.95 2.01
N LEU A 115 -16.68 2.69 0.92
CA LEU A 115 -16.85 2.13 -0.42
C LEU A 115 -15.61 1.36 -0.90
N VAL A 116 -14.40 1.88 -0.64
CA VAL A 116 -13.15 1.18 -0.97
C VAL A 116 -13.06 -0.14 -0.19
N ARG A 117 -13.30 -0.12 1.12
CA ARG A 117 -13.29 -1.32 1.96
C ARG A 117 -14.34 -2.32 1.51
N GLN A 118 -15.57 -1.88 1.25
CA GLN A 118 -16.63 -2.73 0.70
C GLN A 118 -16.19 -3.39 -0.61
N GLY A 119 -15.58 -2.64 -1.53
CA GLY A 119 -15.01 -3.19 -2.76
C GLY A 119 -13.92 -4.25 -2.48
N MET A 120 -13.08 -4.02 -1.48
CA MET A 120 -12.01 -4.97 -1.12
C MET A 120 -12.56 -6.27 -0.49
N THR A 121 -13.71 -6.25 0.19
CA THR A 121 -14.34 -7.47 0.76
C THR A 121 -14.97 -8.36 -0.32
N LEU A 122 -15.21 -7.85 -1.52
CA LEU A 122 -15.72 -8.65 -2.64
C LEU A 122 -14.62 -9.45 -3.35
N VAL A 123 -13.36 -9.02 -3.24
CA VAL A 123 -12.23 -9.63 -3.97
C VAL A 123 -11.93 -11.08 -3.55
N PRO A 124 -11.99 -11.49 -2.27
CA PRO A 124 -11.71 -12.85 -1.85
C PRO A 124 -12.47 -13.92 -2.64
N SER A 125 -13.74 -13.70 -2.95
CA SER A 125 -14.57 -14.63 -3.72
C SER A 125 -14.09 -14.81 -5.16
N THR A 126 -13.40 -13.81 -5.72
CA THR A 126 -12.88 -13.85 -7.09
C THR A 126 -11.53 -14.56 -7.19
N ILE A 127 -10.82 -14.75 -6.08
CA ILE A 127 -9.48 -15.36 -6.04
C ILE A 127 -9.59 -16.86 -5.77
N SER A 128 -10.21 -17.23 -4.66
CA SER A 128 -10.30 -18.63 -4.22
C SER A 128 -11.39 -18.81 -3.16
N GLY A 129 -12.16 -19.89 -3.29
CA GLY A 129 -13.14 -20.28 -2.27
C GLY A 129 -12.52 -20.48 -0.88
N LYS A 130 -11.26 -20.90 -0.79
CA LYS A 130 -10.56 -21.03 0.50
C LYS A 130 -10.35 -19.68 1.20
N ILE A 131 -10.10 -18.62 0.45
CA ILE A 131 -9.93 -17.26 1.00
C ILE A 131 -11.30 -16.70 1.41
N SER A 132 -12.33 -16.89 0.57
CA SER A 132 -13.68 -16.40 0.87
C SER A 132 -14.38 -17.14 2.00
N SER A 133 -13.99 -18.39 2.28
CA SER A 133 -14.51 -19.21 3.38
C SER A 133 -13.69 -19.10 4.66
N TYR A 134 -12.68 -18.24 4.72
CA TYR A 134 -11.92 -18.04 5.94
C TYR A 134 -12.82 -17.48 7.05
N PRO A 135 -12.69 -17.96 8.31
CA PRO A 135 -13.63 -17.61 9.39
C PRO A 135 -13.63 -16.14 9.80
N ILE A 136 -12.59 -15.39 9.42
CA ILE A 136 -12.50 -13.94 9.66
C ILE A 136 -12.64 -13.25 8.31
N ALA A 137 -13.48 -12.23 8.23
CA ALA A 137 -13.68 -11.45 7.01
C ALA A 137 -12.37 -10.82 6.54
N ILE A 138 -12.05 -11.02 5.26
CA ILE A 138 -10.82 -10.51 4.64
C ILE A 138 -11.19 -9.45 3.61
N ALA A 139 -10.56 -8.29 3.72
CA ALA A 139 -10.52 -7.29 2.65
C ALA A 139 -9.17 -7.37 1.93
N CYS A 140 -9.18 -7.49 0.61
CA CYS A 140 -7.94 -7.57 -0.15
C CYS A 140 -8.04 -6.95 -1.53
N LYS A 141 -6.86 -6.74 -2.16
CA LYS A 141 -6.72 -6.36 -3.57
C LYS A 141 -5.50 -7.01 -4.15
N THR A 142 -5.69 -7.66 -5.30
CA THR A 142 -4.60 -8.26 -6.08
C THR A 142 -4.03 -7.28 -7.08
N GLY A 143 -2.76 -7.48 -7.44
CA GLY A 143 -2.07 -6.79 -8.52
C GLY A 143 -1.13 -7.75 -9.25
N THR A 144 -0.95 -7.54 -10.54
CA THR A 144 -0.05 -8.37 -11.35
C THR A 144 0.80 -7.46 -12.25
N PRO A 145 1.69 -6.62 -11.65
CA PRO A 145 2.52 -5.73 -12.43
C PRO A 145 3.55 -6.50 -13.25
N GLN A 146 3.79 -5.99 -14.45
CA GLN A 146 4.84 -6.49 -15.35
C GLN A 146 6.22 -6.02 -14.87
N ARG A 147 7.20 -6.90 -15.00
CA ARG A 147 8.61 -6.56 -14.78
C ARG A 147 9.23 -6.09 -16.10
N SER A 148 10.36 -5.38 -15.99
CA SER A 148 11.16 -4.99 -17.15
C SER A 148 11.81 -6.20 -17.84
N GLU A 149 12.13 -7.26 -17.06
CA GLU A 149 12.75 -8.48 -17.57
C GLU A 149 11.73 -9.33 -18.35
N THR A 150 12.23 -9.99 -19.38
CA THR A 150 11.45 -10.87 -20.24
C THR A 150 12.02 -12.28 -20.28
N TYR A 151 11.13 -13.26 -20.53
CA TYR A 151 11.53 -14.60 -20.92
C TYR A 151 12.17 -14.59 -22.33
N ALA A 152 12.84 -15.67 -22.71
CA ALA A 152 13.35 -15.87 -24.06
C ALA A 152 12.25 -15.78 -25.14
N SER A 153 11.00 -16.03 -24.79
CA SER A 153 9.81 -15.86 -25.64
C SER A 153 9.37 -14.40 -25.85
N GLY A 154 10.05 -13.42 -25.24
CA GLY A 154 9.67 -12.01 -25.26
C GLY A 154 8.51 -11.63 -24.32
N LYS A 155 7.91 -12.59 -23.58
CA LYS A 155 6.88 -12.29 -22.58
C LYS A 155 7.52 -11.73 -21.31
N HIS A 156 6.92 -10.70 -20.73
CA HIS A 156 7.37 -10.15 -19.46
C HIS A 156 7.14 -11.09 -18.29
N TYR A 157 8.06 -11.09 -17.32
CA TYR A 157 7.78 -11.66 -16.01
C TYR A 157 6.72 -10.83 -15.30
N LEU A 158 5.92 -11.49 -14.49
CA LEU A 158 4.85 -10.87 -13.70
C LEU A 158 5.14 -11.04 -12.21
N ASN A 159 4.87 -10.00 -11.43
CA ASN A 159 4.85 -10.11 -9.98
C ASN A 159 3.42 -10.38 -9.51
N ALA A 160 3.20 -11.45 -8.76
CA ALA A 160 1.93 -11.66 -8.05
C ALA A 160 1.97 -10.90 -6.73
N MET A 161 1.12 -9.90 -6.60
CA MET A 161 1.02 -9.04 -5.42
C MET A 161 -0.38 -9.11 -4.82
N MET A 162 -0.46 -9.02 -3.51
CA MET A 162 -1.72 -8.85 -2.80
C MET A 162 -1.48 -7.96 -1.58
N ILE A 163 -2.37 -7.02 -1.38
CA ILE A 163 -2.55 -6.34 -0.09
C ILE A 163 -3.83 -6.86 0.55
N ALA A 164 -3.80 -7.06 1.85
CA ALA A 164 -4.96 -7.52 2.60
C ALA A 164 -4.91 -7.00 4.03
N TYR A 165 -6.07 -6.92 4.66
CA TYR A 165 -6.21 -6.74 6.09
C TYR A 165 -7.39 -7.55 6.62
N LEU A 166 -7.33 -7.90 7.88
CA LEU A 166 -8.40 -8.60 8.60
C LEU A 166 -8.33 -8.21 10.09
N PRO A 167 -9.49 -8.17 10.80
CA PRO A 167 -10.83 -8.32 10.22
C PRO A 167 -11.18 -7.19 9.27
N ALA A 168 -12.14 -7.40 8.37
CA ALA A 168 -12.58 -6.44 7.36
C ALA A 168 -13.83 -5.66 7.77
N ASP A 169 -14.41 -5.99 8.90
CA ASP A 169 -15.57 -5.41 9.59
C ASP A 169 -15.18 -4.44 10.70
#